data_6f08237e0041c51791b58bbc0164d30b
#
_entry.id   6f08237e0041c51791b58bbc0164d30b
#
_cell.length_a   1.000
_cell.length_b   1.000
_cell.length_c   1.000
_cell.angle_alpha   90.00
_cell.angle_beta   90.00
_cell.angle_gamma   90.00
#
_symmetry.space_group_name_H-M   'P 1'
#
loop_
_entity.id
_entity.type
_entity.pdbx_description
1 polymer ?
#
loop_
_entity_poly.entity_id
_entity_poly.type
_entity_poly.pdbx_seq_one_letter_code
_entity_poly.pdbx_strand_id
1 'polypeptide(L)'
;MKNTTRSAISSIENINKYLVYGSLIAGIFVFIQLNFLLVGSIYPSLKNLFNSGFLIFGGGHVVLPLLHDWFVDQEIISSNEFFLGYGFAQAIPGPLFSFASYLGTVASGPLVSEKILMGLVYLLALYGSTLFLTPLALYMWVSIEKIPVFLSGIKAVNIAVSAILCSCFLKLVLPSIITGYDSLVFLGMSMFLIYWFKAPIWGIVILLGAVGYGFGMISG
;
A
#
# COMPACT_ATOMS: atom_id res chain seq x y z
N MET A 1 -11.12 4.90 25.98
CA MET A 1 -10.72 3.83 25.08
C MET A 1 -11.38 2.47 25.37
N LYS A 2 -11.53 1.99 26.62
CA LYS A 2 -12.16 0.67 26.91
C LYS A 2 -13.65 0.55 26.51
N ASN A 3 -14.42 1.62 26.50
CA ASN A 3 -15.86 1.57 26.20
C ASN A 3 -16.16 1.54 24.69
N THR A 4 -15.34 2.18 23.86
CA THR A 4 -15.46 2.17 22.39
C THR A 4 -15.10 0.81 21.79
N THR A 5 -14.11 0.13 22.35
CA THR A 5 -13.77 -1.25 21.95
C THR A 5 -14.85 -2.25 22.34
N ARG A 6 -15.50 -2.08 23.50
CA ARG A 6 -16.57 -2.98 23.94
C ARG A 6 -17.85 -2.84 23.10
N SER A 7 -18.21 -1.63 22.68
CA SER A 7 -19.36 -1.41 21.78
C SER A 7 -19.07 -1.93 20.37
N ALA A 8 -17.84 -1.80 19.88
CA ALA A 8 -17.45 -2.38 18.59
C ALA A 8 -17.49 -3.92 18.62
N ILE A 9 -17.02 -4.54 19.70
CA ILE A 9 -17.03 -6.01 19.87
C ILE A 9 -18.48 -6.55 19.92
N SER A 10 -19.39 -5.89 20.64
CA SER A 10 -20.81 -6.31 20.69
C SER A 10 -21.50 -6.17 19.32
N SER A 11 -21.10 -5.22 18.50
CA SER A 11 -21.59 -5.09 17.12
C SER A 11 -21.07 -6.21 16.21
N ILE A 12 -19.86 -6.69 16.47
CA ILE A 12 -19.23 -7.79 15.70
C ILE A 12 -19.85 -9.15 16.08
N GLU A 13 -20.23 -9.35 17.35
CA GLU A 13 -20.92 -10.58 17.81
C GLU A 13 -22.24 -10.83 17.07
N ASN A 14 -22.89 -9.77 16.58
CA ASN A 14 -24.12 -9.86 15.79
C ASN A 14 -23.91 -10.08 14.29
N ILE A 15 -22.66 -10.23 13.81
CA ILE A 15 -22.41 -10.53 12.41
C ILE A 15 -22.98 -11.93 12.11
N ASN A 16 -23.93 -11.95 11.20
CA ASN A 16 -24.57 -13.19 10.79
C ASN A 16 -23.52 -14.14 10.16
N LYS A 17 -23.30 -15.31 10.77
CA LYS A 17 -22.34 -16.31 10.30
C LYS A 17 -22.50 -16.67 8.81
N TYR A 18 -23.73 -16.58 8.28
CA TYR A 18 -24.00 -16.83 6.87
C TYR A 18 -23.42 -15.77 5.95
N LEU A 19 -23.35 -14.50 6.40
CA LEU A 19 -22.66 -13.43 5.68
C LEU A 19 -21.15 -13.69 5.61
N VAL A 20 -20.55 -14.16 6.70
CA VAL A 20 -19.12 -14.51 6.74
C VAL A 20 -18.80 -15.68 5.83
N TYR A 21 -19.58 -16.76 5.91
CA TYR A 21 -19.38 -17.91 5.02
C TYR A 21 -19.66 -17.55 3.56
N GLY A 22 -20.68 -16.73 3.29
CA GLY A 22 -20.97 -16.25 1.95
C GLY A 22 -19.84 -15.39 1.37
N SER A 23 -19.28 -14.46 2.15
CA SER A 23 -18.15 -13.65 1.72
C SER A 23 -16.88 -14.49 1.48
N LEU A 24 -16.62 -15.50 2.31
CA LEU A 24 -15.52 -16.44 2.12
C LEU A 24 -15.65 -17.22 0.82
N ILE A 25 -16.81 -17.84 0.60
CA ILE A 25 -17.08 -18.63 -0.62
C ILE A 25 -16.95 -17.72 -1.85
N ALA A 26 -17.54 -16.52 -1.80
CA ALA A 26 -17.41 -15.55 -2.88
C ALA A 26 -15.96 -15.13 -3.10
N GLY A 27 -15.20 -14.87 -2.01
CA GLY A 27 -13.78 -14.53 -2.08
C GLY A 27 -12.92 -15.62 -2.69
N ILE A 28 -13.11 -16.86 -2.26
CA ILE A 28 -12.41 -18.03 -2.82
C ILE A 28 -12.78 -18.21 -4.30
N PHE A 29 -14.05 -18.08 -4.65
CA PHE A 29 -14.51 -18.19 -6.03
C PHE A 29 -13.88 -17.11 -6.90
N VAL A 30 -13.90 -15.85 -6.47
CA VAL A 30 -13.28 -14.73 -7.19
C VAL A 30 -11.75 -14.92 -7.29
N PHE A 31 -11.10 -15.39 -6.22
CA PHE A 31 -9.67 -15.71 -6.24
C PHE A 31 -9.34 -16.77 -7.29
N ILE A 32 -10.08 -17.86 -7.33
CA ILE A 32 -9.88 -18.94 -8.31
C ILE A 32 -10.14 -18.42 -9.73
N GLN A 33 -11.25 -17.72 -9.95
CA GLN A 33 -11.60 -17.17 -11.27
C GLN A 33 -10.56 -16.17 -11.77
N LEU A 34 -10.12 -15.23 -10.94
CA LEU A 34 -9.11 -14.27 -11.33
C LEU A 34 -7.77 -14.95 -11.62
N ASN A 35 -7.34 -15.92 -10.80
CA ASN A 35 -6.11 -16.65 -11.09
C ASN A 35 -6.23 -17.48 -12.38
N PHE A 36 -7.39 -18.05 -12.65
CA PHE A 36 -7.64 -18.82 -13.88
C PHE A 36 -7.72 -17.92 -15.11
N LEU A 37 -8.48 -16.81 -15.03
CA LEU A 37 -8.66 -15.86 -16.13
C LEU A 37 -7.38 -15.08 -16.44
N LEU A 38 -6.57 -14.79 -15.41
CA LEU A 38 -5.30 -14.05 -15.56
C LEU A 38 -4.11 -14.96 -15.89
N VAL A 39 -4.30 -16.26 -15.98
CA VAL A 39 -3.30 -17.19 -16.55
C VAL A 39 -3.16 -16.88 -18.04
N GLY A 40 -1.99 -16.37 -18.45
CA GLY A 40 -1.75 -15.95 -19.83
C GLY A 40 -2.28 -14.56 -20.17
N SER A 41 -2.70 -13.76 -19.17
CA SER A 41 -3.11 -12.37 -19.41
C SER A 41 -1.94 -11.48 -19.84
N ILE A 42 -2.28 -10.45 -20.61
CA ILE A 42 -1.32 -9.41 -21.07
C ILE A 42 -0.76 -8.59 -19.87
N TYR A 43 -1.41 -8.70 -18.71
CA TYR A 43 -1.04 -7.94 -17.49
C TYR A 43 -0.70 -8.86 -16.30
N PRO A 44 0.48 -9.48 -16.28
CA PRO A 44 0.91 -10.32 -15.14
C PRO A 44 0.98 -9.54 -13.82
N SER A 45 1.26 -8.25 -13.88
CA SER A 45 1.26 -7.33 -12.75
C SER A 45 -0.09 -7.24 -12.03
N LEU A 46 -1.20 -7.37 -12.75
CA LEU A 46 -2.55 -7.35 -12.17
C LEU A 46 -2.81 -8.57 -11.27
N LYS A 47 -2.38 -9.76 -11.71
CA LYS A 47 -2.45 -10.98 -10.92
C LYS A 47 -1.61 -10.87 -9.64
N ASN A 48 -0.39 -10.39 -9.78
CA ASN A 48 0.52 -10.20 -8.65
C ASN A 48 -0.05 -9.19 -7.65
N LEU A 49 -0.63 -8.09 -8.15
CA LEU A 49 -1.27 -7.08 -7.32
C LEU A 49 -2.47 -7.62 -6.54
N PHE A 50 -3.32 -8.41 -7.17
CA PHE A 50 -4.45 -9.06 -6.51
C PHE A 50 -3.98 -10.05 -5.43
N ASN A 51 -2.98 -10.86 -5.75
CA ASN A 51 -2.42 -11.82 -4.80
C ASN A 51 -1.74 -11.12 -3.62
N SER A 52 -1.07 -9.97 -3.84
CA SER A 52 -0.47 -9.22 -2.74
C SER A 52 -1.49 -8.67 -1.76
N GLY A 53 -2.69 -8.34 -2.22
CA GLY A 53 -3.77 -7.93 -1.33
C GLY A 53 -4.11 -8.95 -0.25
N PHE A 54 -3.90 -10.25 -0.49
CA PHE A 54 -4.03 -11.30 0.54
C PHE A 54 -2.82 -11.39 1.48
N LEU A 55 -1.68 -10.87 1.09
CA LEU A 55 -0.42 -10.93 1.85
C LEU A 55 -0.17 -9.66 2.67
N ILE A 56 -1.07 -8.69 2.59
CA ILE A 56 -0.91 -7.41 3.32
C ILE A 56 -1.27 -7.60 4.79
N PHE A 57 -0.25 -7.87 5.59
CA PHE A 57 -0.34 -7.84 7.03
C PHE A 57 0.47 -6.65 7.57
N GLY A 58 -0.16 -5.79 8.35
CA GLY A 58 0.56 -4.71 9.05
C GLY A 58 0.59 -3.34 8.36
N GLY A 59 -0.09 -3.16 7.22
CA GLY A 59 -0.24 -1.86 6.57
C GLY A 59 0.34 -1.76 5.16
N GLY A 60 0.02 -0.67 4.45
CA GLY A 60 0.37 -0.48 3.05
C GLY A 60 1.86 -0.40 2.73
N HIS A 61 2.69 -0.05 3.71
CA HIS A 61 4.14 0.05 3.53
C HIS A 61 4.82 -1.31 3.31
N VAL A 62 4.24 -2.40 3.83
CA VAL A 62 4.80 -3.77 3.67
C VAL A 62 4.74 -4.24 2.23
N VAL A 63 3.82 -3.69 1.45
CA VAL A 63 3.63 -4.04 0.05
C VAL A 63 4.66 -3.34 -0.84
N LEU A 64 5.30 -2.27 -0.34
CA LEU A 64 6.24 -1.48 -1.12
C LEU A 64 7.37 -2.32 -1.76
N PRO A 65 8.13 -3.14 -1.03
CA PRO A 65 9.17 -3.98 -1.65
C PRO A 65 8.58 -4.93 -2.69
N LEU A 66 7.43 -5.52 -2.40
CA LEU A 66 6.76 -6.45 -3.28
C LEU A 66 6.31 -5.79 -4.60
N LEU A 67 5.78 -4.57 -4.51
CA LEU A 67 5.39 -3.79 -5.68
C LEU A 67 6.63 -3.31 -6.45
N HIS A 68 7.72 -2.98 -5.76
CA HIS A 68 8.97 -2.62 -6.40
C HIS A 68 9.50 -3.77 -7.27
N ASP A 69 9.61 -4.98 -6.71
CA ASP A 69 10.07 -6.17 -7.41
C ASP A 69 9.21 -6.48 -8.65
N TRP A 70 7.90 -6.20 -8.60
CA TRP A 70 7.00 -6.50 -9.71
C TRP A 70 6.90 -5.40 -10.76
N PHE A 71 7.16 -4.16 -10.42
CA PHE A 71 6.99 -3.05 -11.35
C PHE A 71 8.33 -2.49 -11.83
N VAL A 72 9.32 -2.43 -10.97
CA VAL A 72 10.63 -1.87 -11.29
C VAL A 72 11.59 -2.95 -11.77
N ASP A 73 11.72 -4.07 -11.06
CA ASP A 73 12.65 -5.14 -11.43
C ASP A 73 12.23 -5.88 -12.70
N GLN A 74 10.91 -5.81 -13.04
CA GLN A 74 10.38 -6.30 -14.32
C GLN A 74 10.35 -5.22 -15.42
N GLU A 75 10.95 -4.06 -15.18
CA GLU A 75 11.08 -2.96 -16.15
C GLU A 75 9.74 -2.41 -16.69
N ILE A 76 8.63 -2.58 -15.92
CA ILE A 76 7.32 -2.05 -16.29
C ILE A 76 7.30 -0.54 -16.13
N ILE A 77 7.92 -0.03 -15.06
CA ILE A 77 8.10 1.39 -14.77
C ILE A 77 9.51 1.65 -14.25
N SER A 78 10.00 2.86 -14.40
CA SER A 78 11.30 3.25 -13.86
C SER A 78 11.24 3.40 -12.33
N SER A 79 12.40 3.22 -11.67
CA SER A 79 12.53 3.42 -10.22
C SER A 79 12.12 4.85 -9.81
N ASN A 80 12.45 5.84 -10.61
CA ASN A 80 12.07 7.24 -10.36
C ASN A 80 10.56 7.45 -10.39
N GLU A 81 9.87 6.90 -11.38
CA GLU A 81 8.40 6.96 -11.47
C GLU A 81 7.75 6.23 -10.30
N PHE A 82 8.30 5.09 -9.90
CA PHE A 82 7.81 4.33 -8.76
C PHE A 82 7.85 5.17 -7.47
N PHE A 83 9.01 5.73 -7.13
CA PHE A 83 9.17 6.54 -5.92
C PHE A 83 8.41 7.87 -5.98
N LEU A 84 8.29 8.46 -7.16
CA LEU A 84 7.46 9.66 -7.37
C LEU A 84 5.98 9.36 -7.03
N GLY A 85 5.44 8.28 -7.57
CA GLY A 85 4.06 7.88 -7.29
C GLY A 85 3.84 7.49 -5.82
N TYR A 86 4.81 6.83 -5.21
CA TYR A 86 4.78 6.53 -3.79
C TYR A 86 4.75 7.81 -2.94
N GLY A 87 5.56 8.80 -3.29
CA GLY A 87 5.55 10.12 -2.64
C GLY A 87 4.19 10.83 -2.77
N PHE A 88 3.57 10.80 -3.94
CA PHE A 88 2.22 11.33 -4.14
C PHE A 88 1.17 10.60 -3.30
N ALA A 89 1.23 9.26 -3.25
CA ALA A 89 0.31 8.47 -2.43
C ALA A 89 0.44 8.78 -0.93
N GLN A 90 1.63 9.13 -0.47
CA GLN A 90 1.88 9.57 0.91
C GLN A 90 1.37 11.00 1.18
N ALA A 91 1.39 11.85 0.16
CA ALA A 91 0.93 13.23 0.29
C ALA A 91 -0.61 13.33 0.32
N ILE A 92 -1.30 12.44 -0.37
CA ILE A 92 -2.76 12.43 -0.43
C ILE A 92 -3.30 11.86 0.90
N PRO A 93 -4.16 12.59 1.62
CA PRO A 93 -4.80 12.06 2.83
C PRO A 93 -5.74 10.92 2.46
N GLY A 94 -5.28 9.68 2.66
CA GLY A 94 -6.03 8.48 2.31
C GLY A 94 -5.24 7.20 2.55
N PRO A 95 -5.82 6.05 2.24
CA PRO A 95 -5.11 4.78 2.36
C PRO A 95 -4.01 4.70 1.30
N LEU A 96 -2.82 4.25 1.72
CA LEU A 96 -1.64 4.11 0.86
C LEU A 96 -1.89 3.22 -0.38
N PHE A 97 -2.91 2.40 -0.32
CA PHE A 97 -3.32 1.53 -1.43
C PHE A 97 -3.78 2.30 -2.69
N SER A 98 -4.08 3.61 -2.58
CA SER A 98 -4.28 4.49 -3.75
C SER A 98 -3.07 4.49 -4.68
N PHE A 99 -1.88 4.12 -4.19
CA PHE A 99 -0.69 3.90 -4.99
C PHE A 99 -0.88 2.85 -6.10
N ALA A 100 -1.72 1.82 -5.86
CA ALA A 100 -2.05 0.86 -6.91
C ALA A 100 -2.73 1.52 -8.12
N SER A 101 -3.58 2.52 -7.89
CA SER A 101 -4.19 3.28 -8.99
C SER A 101 -3.15 4.02 -9.82
N TYR A 102 -2.18 4.65 -9.18
CA TYR A 102 -1.06 5.29 -9.88
C TYR A 102 -0.27 4.28 -10.72
N LEU A 103 0.10 3.14 -10.14
CA LEU A 103 0.83 2.08 -10.87
C LEU A 103 0.06 1.62 -12.11
N GLY A 104 -1.26 1.43 -11.98
CA GLY A 104 -2.10 1.07 -13.11
C GLY A 104 -2.15 2.14 -14.21
N THR A 105 -2.14 3.43 -13.83
CA THR A 105 -2.14 4.54 -14.80
C THR A 105 -0.82 4.66 -15.55
N VAL A 106 0.31 4.46 -14.87
CA VAL A 106 1.64 4.58 -15.48
C VAL A 106 1.98 3.34 -16.31
N ALA A 107 1.59 2.16 -15.86
CA ALA A 107 1.82 0.89 -16.58
C ALA A 107 0.89 0.69 -17.78
N SER A 108 -0.07 1.59 -18.02
CA SER A 108 -1.03 1.49 -19.13
C SER A 108 -0.57 2.21 -20.39
N GLY A 109 -1.30 1.99 -21.50
CA GLY A 109 -1.05 2.64 -22.78
C GLY A 109 -1.24 4.17 -22.77
N PRO A 110 -1.04 4.83 -23.93
CA PRO A 110 -1.02 6.31 -24.03
C PRO A 110 -2.40 6.96 -23.89
N LEU A 111 -3.49 6.22 -24.10
CA LEU A 111 -4.84 6.77 -24.09
C LEU A 111 -5.32 7.11 -22.68
N VAL A 112 -5.89 8.29 -22.49
CA VAL A 112 -6.41 8.74 -21.18
C VAL A 112 -7.48 7.80 -20.63
N SER A 113 -8.34 7.26 -21.50
CA SER A 113 -9.38 6.29 -21.12
C SER A 113 -8.76 4.98 -20.57
N GLU A 114 -7.70 4.50 -21.19
CA GLU A 114 -6.97 3.30 -20.72
C GLU A 114 -6.31 3.57 -19.37
N LYS A 115 -5.69 4.72 -19.19
CA LYS A 115 -5.07 5.11 -17.91
C LYS A 115 -6.07 5.13 -16.78
N ILE A 116 -7.24 5.76 -16.99
CA ILE A 116 -8.29 5.79 -15.97
C ILE A 116 -8.81 4.38 -15.67
N LEU A 117 -9.09 3.60 -16.71
CA LEU A 117 -9.60 2.24 -16.55
C LEU A 117 -8.60 1.37 -15.82
N MET A 118 -7.33 1.36 -16.21
CA MET A 118 -6.29 0.55 -15.57
C MET A 118 -6.00 1.02 -14.16
N GLY A 119 -6.02 2.32 -13.89
CA GLY A 119 -5.93 2.85 -12.54
C GLY A 119 -7.04 2.31 -11.63
N LEU A 120 -8.27 2.27 -12.11
CA LEU A 120 -9.40 1.70 -11.37
C LEU A 120 -9.29 0.17 -11.21
N VAL A 121 -8.91 -0.54 -12.27
CA VAL A 121 -8.75 -2.00 -12.24
C VAL A 121 -7.66 -2.42 -11.23
N TYR A 122 -6.52 -1.75 -11.22
CA TYR A 122 -5.43 -2.03 -10.29
C TYR A 122 -5.82 -1.71 -8.85
N LEU A 123 -6.52 -0.59 -8.63
CA LEU A 123 -7.06 -0.25 -7.32
C LEU A 123 -8.02 -1.34 -6.82
N LEU A 124 -8.98 -1.74 -7.65
CA LEU A 124 -9.95 -2.79 -7.31
C LEU A 124 -9.29 -4.15 -7.13
N ALA A 125 -8.24 -4.47 -7.88
CA ALA A 125 -7.49 -5.71 -7.71
C ALA A 125 -6.84 -5.78 -6.32
N LEU A 126 -6.19 -4.71 -5.88
CA LEU A 126 -5.55 -4.66 -4.56
C LEU A 126 -6.57 -4.68 -3.43
N TYR A 127 -7.63 -3.87 -3.53
CA TYR A 127 -8.68 -3.82 -2.51
C TYR A 127 -9.63 -5.01 -2.53
N GLY A 128 -9.81 -5.65 -3.67
CA GLY A 128 -10.74 -6.76 -3.84
C GLY A 128 -10.49 -7.88 -2.83
N SER A 129 -9.24 -8.24 -2.62
CA SER A 129 -8.86 -9.26 -1.63
C SER A 129 -9.23 -8.88 -0.20
N THR A 130 -9.07 -7.62 0.20
CA THR A 130 -9.40 -7.15 1.55
C THR A 130 -10.90 -7.16 1.82
N LEU A 131 -11.74 -6.92 0.82
CA LEU A 131 -13.20 -6.98 0.97
C LEU A 131 -13.67 -8.37 1.43
N PHE A 132 -13.00 -9.42 0.98
CA PHE A 132 -13.35 -10.81 1.36
C PHE A 132 -12.69 -11.23 2.68
N LEU A 133 -11.46 -10.78 2.93
CA LEU A 133 -10.74 -11.14 4.15
C LEU A 133 -11.25 -10.40 5.40
N THR A 134 -11.73 -9.17 5.25
CA THR A 134 -12.15 -8.34 6.40
C THR A 134 -13.30 -8.97 7.20
N PRO A 135 -14.42 -9.44 6.60
CA PRO A 135 -15.49 -10.07 7.37
C PRO A 135 -15.02 -11.33 8.11
N LEU A 136 -14.17 -12.12 7.47
CA LEU A 136 -13.58 -13.31 8.08
C LEU A 136 -12.68 -12.93 9.26
N ALA A 137 -11.77 -11.99 9.06
CA ALA A 137 -10.86 -11.54 10.09
C ALA A 137 -11.61 -10.99 11.31
N LEU A 138 -12.67 -10.19 11.08
CA LEU A 138 -13.51 -9.65 12.16
C LEU A 138 -14.24 -10.77 12.92
N TYR A 139 -14.80 -11.73 12.21
CA TYR A 139 -15.50 -12.87 12.83
C TYR A 139 -14.56 -13.72 13.68
N MET A 140 -13.39 -14.05 13.14
CA MET A 140 -12.40 -14.84 13.85
C MET A 140 -11.79 -14.10 15.03
N TRP A 141 -11.64 -12.77 14.92
CA TRP A 141 -10.98 -11.94 15.92
C TRP A 141 -11.57 -12.11 17.32
N VAL A 142 -12.90 -12.09 17.43
CA VAL A 142 -13.62 -12.25 18.70
C VAL A 142 -13.23 -13.53 19.46
N SER A 143 -12.96 -14.61 18.72
CA SER A 143 -12.55 -15.89 19.30
C SER A 143 -11.05 -15.96 19.59
N ILE A 144 -10.25 -15.38 18.71
CA ILE A 144 -8.78 -15.53 18.69
C ILE A 144 -8.10 -14.52 19.62
N GLU A 145 -8.69 -13.33 19.83
CA GLU A 145 -8.11 -12.31 20.72
C GLU A 145 -7.94 -12.78 22.18
N LYS A 146 -8.66 -13.84 22.59
CA LYS A 146 -8.59 -14.43 23.92
C LYS A 146 -7.42 -15.43 24.08
N ILE A 147 -6.77 -15.77 22.99
CA ILE A 147 -5.68 -16.77 22.96
C ILE A 147 -4.33 -16.06 23.08
N PRO A 148 -3.60 -16.21 24.21
CA PRO A 148 -2.34 -15.49 24.43
C PRO A 148 -1.26 -15.81 23.38
N VAL A 149 -1.21 -17.05 22.90
CA VAL A 149 -0.26 -17.49 21.88
C VAL A 149 -0.48 -16.76 20.57
N PHE A 150 -1.75 -16.53 20.20
CA PHE A 150 -2.10 -15.79 19.00
C PHE A 150 -1.69 -14.31 19.08
N LEU A 151 -1.93 -13.67 20.22
CA LEU A 151 -1.50 -12.29 20.44
C LEU A 151 0.04 -12.17 20.39
N SER A 152 0.77 -13.16 20.89
CA SER A 152 2.23 -13.21 20.75
C SER A 152 2.66 -13.39 19.31
N GLY A 153 1.94 -14.21 18.53
CA GLY A 153 2.14 -14.36 17.09
C GLY A 153 1.96 -13.05 16.33
N ILE A 154 0.90 -12.28 16.60
CA ILE A 154 0.68 -10.96 16.00
C ILE A 154 1.85 -10.00 16.31
N LYS A 155 2.34 -9.99 17.56
CA LYS A 155 3.51 -9.18 17.92
C LYS A 155 4.74 -9.58 17.12
N ALA A 156 4.99 -10.88 16.96
CA ALA A 156 6.10 -11.38 16.15
C ALA A 156 5.99 -10.96 14.68
N VAL A 157 4.80 -11.05 14.09
CA VAL A 157 4.52 -10.57 12.72
C VAL A 157 4.80 -9.07 12.61
N ASN A 158 4.35 -8.25 13.56
CA ASN A 158 4.59 -6.81 13.54
C ASN A 158 6.09 -6.46 13.64
N ILE A 159 6.86 -7.23 14.40
CA ILE A 159 8.33 -7.08 14.46
C ILE A 159 8.97 -7.45 13.13
N ALA A 160 8.56 -8.56 12.51
CA ALA A 160 9.04 -8.98 11.20
C ALA A 160 8.74 -7.94 10.12
N VAL A 161 7.52 -7.39 10.11
CA VAL A 161 7.11 -6.29 9.22
C VAL A 161 8.00 -5.07 9.41
N SER A 162 8.28 -4.67 10.66
CA SER A 162 9.16 -3.53 10.94
C SER A 162 10.58 -3.77 10.42
N ALA A 163 11.08 -5.00 10.52
CA ALA A 163 12.39 -5.38 9.98
C ALA A 163 12.42 -5.33 8.44
N ILE A 164 11.34 -5.78 7.77
CA ILE A 164 11.20 -5.68 6.32
C ILE A 164 11.21 -4.22 5.87
N LEU A 165 10.45 -3.34 6.55
CA LEU A 165 10.42 -1.92 6.25
C LEU A 165 11.80 -1.26 6.44
N CYS A 166 12.51 -1.61 7.50
CA CYS A 166 13.87 -1.14 7.73
C CYS A 166 14.81 -1.59 6.60
N SER A 167 14.74 -2.87 6.21
CA SER A 167 15.53 -3.40 5.08
C SER A 167 15.19 -2.70 3.77
N CYS A 168 13.90 -2.47 3.50
CA CYS A 168 13.44 -1.74 2.32
C CYS A 168 13.99 -0.31 2.30
N PHE A 169 13.91 0.40 3.43
CA PHE A 169 14.48 1.73 3.55
C PHE A 169 15.98 1.75 3.23
N LEU A 170 16.74 0.81 3.82
CA LEU A 170 18.19 0.75 3.63
C LEU A 170 18.60 0.35 2.20
N LYS A 171 17.83 -0.53 1.56
CA LYS A 171 18.20 -1.08 0.24
C LYS A 171 17.65 -0.29 -0.94
N LEU A 172 16.44 0.26 -0.81
CA LEU A 172 15.74 0.92 -1.91
C LEU A 172 15.76 2.44 -1.78
N VAL A 173 15.39 2.95 -0.59
CA VAL A 173 15.18 4.39 -0.41
C VAL A 173 16.50 5.10 -0.14
N LEU A 174 17.32 4.59 0.76
CA LEU A 174 18.56 5.23 1.16
C LEU A 174 19.55 5.45 -0.01
N PRO A 175 19.80 4.48 -0.90
CA PRO A 175 20.68 4.71 -2.04
C PRO A 175 20.18 5.80 -2.99
N SER A 176 18.85 5.90 -3.19
CA SER A 176 18.28 6.95 -4.05
C SER A 176 18.39 8.36 -3.45
N ILE A 177 18.50 8.48 -2.12
CA ILE A 177 18.65 9.77 -1.44
C ILE A 177 20.12 10.23 -1.43
N ILE A 178 21.09 9.32 -1.30
CA ILE A 178 22.51 9.65 -1.12
C ILE A 178 23.18 10.04 -2.46
N THR A 179 22.51 9.84 -3.59
CA THR A 179 23.08 10.10 -4.92
C THR A 179 23.38 11.58 -5.23
N GLY A 180 22.88 12.55 -4.45
CA GLY A 180 23.14 13.97 -4.64
C GLY A 180 23.08 14.78 -3.36
N TYR A 181 23.88 15.86 -3.30
CA TYR A 181 23.84 16.83 -2.18
C TYR A 181 22.44 17.44 -2.03
N ASP A 182 21.75 17.66 -3.14
CA ASP A 182 20.41 18.24 -3.18
C ASP A 182 19.41 17.36 -2.42
N SER A 183 19.47 16.05 -2.61
CA SER A 183 18.60 15.11 -1.91
C SER A 183 18.79 15.12 -0.39
N LEU A 184 20.03 15.28 0.07
CA LEU A 184 20.33 15.40 1.50
C LEU A 184 19.80 16.72 2.09
N VAL A 185 19.87 17.82 1.33
CA VAL A 185 19.31 19.12 1.75
C VAL A 185 17.79 19.02 1.87
N PHE A 186 17.11 18.43 0.88
CA PHE A 186 15.67 18.22 0.92
C PHE A 186 15.25 17.29 2.07
N LEU A 187 16.03 16.25 2.35
CA LEU A 187 15.80 15.37 3.50
C LEU A 187 15.91 16.14 4.83
N GLY A 188 16.99 16.90 5.01
CA GLY A 188 17.20 17.71 6.21
C GLY A 188 16.08 18.75 6.41
N MET A 189 15.66 19.41 5.31
CA MET A 189 14.59 20.40 5.34
C MET A 189 13.23 19.76 5.66
N SER A 190 12.94 18.58 5.12
CA SER A 190 11.72 17.84 5.45
C SER A 190 11.69 17.42 6.93
N MET A 191 12.78 16.89 7.45
CA MET A 191 12.89 16.54 8.87
C MET A 191 12.71 17.77 9.77
N PHE A 192 13.33 18.89 9.43
CA PHE A 192 13.18 20.14 10.17
C PHE A 192 11.72 20.60 10.20
N LEU A 193 11.02 20.58 9.05
CA LEU A 193 9.62 20.96 8.95
C LEU A 193 8.70 20.05 9.79
N ILE A 194 8.97 18.74 9.80
CA ILE A 194 8.20 17.78 10.59
C ILE A 194 8.39 18.01 12.10
N TYR A 195 9.64 18.09 12.54
CA TYR A 195 9.96 18.17 13.97
C TYR A 195 9.67 19.52 14.59
N TRP A 196 9.99 20.60 13.89
CA TRP A 196 9.86 21.97 14.43
C TRP A 196 8.46 22.55 14.21
N PHE A 197 7.96 22.46 13.00
CA PHE A 197 6.66 23.05 12.64
C PHE A 197 5.49 22.08 12.77
N LYS A 198 5.74 20.78 13.00
CA LYS A 198 4.69 19.73 13.00
C LYS A 198 3.81 19.81 11.74
N ALA A 199 4.40 20.17 10.61
CA ALA A 199 3.69 20.39 9.38
C ALA A 199 3.11 19.06 8.87
N PRO A 200 1.90 19.06 8.30
CA PRO A 200 1.31 17.87 7.74
C PRO A 200 2.11 17.40 6.51
N ILE A 201 2.23 16.08 6.32
CA ILE A 201 3.06 15.47 5.26
C ILE A 201 2.69 16.01 3.88
N TRP A 202 1.38 16.15 3.58
CA TRP A 202 0.91 16.69 2.30
C TRP A 202 1.41 18.14 2.04
N GLY A 203 1.48 18.96 3.09
CA GLY A 203 1.98 20.31 2.97
C GLY A 203 3.48 20.36 2.69
N ILE A 204 4.25 19.45 3.31
CA ILE A 204 5.70 19.33 3.09
C ILE A 204 5.97 18.90 1.65
N VAL A 205 5.23 17.92 1.12
CA VAL A 205 5.41 17.44 -0.25
C VAL A 205 5.12 18.56 -1.27
N ILE A 206 4.04 19.33 -1.07
CA ILE A 206 3.73 20.47 -1.96
C ILE A 206 4.82 21.53 -1.89
N LEU A 207 5.23 21.91 -0.68
CA LEU A 207 6.24 22.94 -0.48
C LEU A 207 7.59 22.53 -1.08
N LEU A 208 8.08 21.34 -0.77
CA LEU A 208 9.35 20.85 -1.28
C LEU A 208 9.31 20.58 -2.79
N GLY A 209 8.17 20.13 -3.31
CA GLY A 209 7.94 19.97 -4.75
C GLY A 209 8.02 21.31 -5.48
N ALA A 210 7.38 22.37 -4.94
CA ALA A 210 7.46 23.71 -5.50
C ALA A 210 8.89 24.29 -5.46
N VAL A 211 9.59 24.08 -4.35
CA VAL A 211 11.00 24.51 -4.20
C VAL A 211 11.89 23.76 -5.21
N GLY A 212 11.74 22.43 -5.32
CA GLY A 212 12.51 21.61 -6.25
C GLY A 212 12.26 22.01 -7.71
N TYR A 213 11.02 22.30 -8.07
CA TYR A 213 10.67 22.79 -9.40
C TYR A 213 11.32 24.15 -9.69
N GLY A 214 11.29 25.07 -8.71
CA GLY A 214 11.94 26.38 -8.83
C GLY A 214 13.46 26.26 -9.02
N PHE A 215 14.12 25.40 -8.25
CA PHE A 215 15.55 25.12 -8.41
C PHE A 215 15.88 24.50 -9.77
N GLY A 216 15.08 23.55 -10.26
CA GLY A 216 15.28 22.95 -11.57
C GLY A 216 15.16 23.96 -12.73
N MET A 217 14.31 24.99 -12.59
CA MET A 217 14.21 26.08 -13.57
C MET A 217 15.42 27.03 -13.57
N ILE A 218 16.14 27.13 -12.44
CA ILE A 218 17.29 28.06 -12.30
C ILE A 218 18.59 27.37 -12.72
N SER A 219 18.66 26.03 -12.58
CA SER A 219 19.87 25.24 -12.86
C SER A 219 19.92 24.60 -14.26
N GLY A 220 18.83 24.68 -15.06
CA GLY A 220 18.78 24.25 -16.45
C GLY A 220 18.77 25.43 -17.40
#